data_4b997e0572c57080f965cd1918652843
#
_entry.id   4b997e0572c57080f965cd1918652843
#
_cell.length_a   1.000
_cell.length_b   1.000
_cell.length_c   1.000
_cell.angle_alpha   90.00
_cell.angle_beta   90.00
_cell.angle_gamma   90.00
#
_symmetry.space_group_name_H-M   'P 1'
#
loop_
_entity.id
_entity.type
_entity.pdbx_description
1 polymer ?
#
loop_
_entity_poly.entity_id
_entity_poly.type
_entity_poly.pdbx_seq_one_letter_code
_entity_poly.pdbx_strand_id
1 'polypeptide(L)'
;MMCGDVMTKDPACCVPTDSVARVAKVMKTQDVGSIPVCERQNSRKLVGIITDRDLALHVVAEGRDANSTNVQDVMTREPFTCHPDEDLQSALNAMQLYQVRRIPIVDRSGQLVGIIAQADMATRGAEREKTAETIEEISKPSTARAA
;
A
#
# COMPACT_ATOMS: atom_id res chain seq x y z
N MET A 1 -8.77 1.49 -19.42
CA MET A 1 -8.36 2.49 -18.42
C MET A 1 -7.02 2.06 -17.80
N MET A 2 -6.11 2.98 -17.71
CA MET A 2 -4.76 2.70 -17.17
C MET A 2 -4.68 3.02 -15.69
N CYS A 3 -3.73 2.40 -15.00
CA CYS A 3 -3.50 2.65 -13.58
C CYS A 3 -3.30 4.12 -13.28
N GLY A 4 -2.58 4.85 -14.15
CA GLY A 4 -2.36 6.28 -14.01
C GLY A 4 -3.63 7.13 -14.00
N ASP A 5 -4.73 6.61 -14.60
CA ASP A 5 -5.99 7.35 -14.68
C ASP A 5 -6.77 7.35 -13.36
N VAL A 6 -6.52 6.35 -12.50
CA VAL A 6 -7.29 6.17 -11.27
C VAL A 6 -6.44 6.29 -10.00
N MET A 7 -5.13 6.32 -10.10
CA MET A 7 -4.26 6.38 -8.94
C MET A 7 -4.41 7.72 -8.19
N THR A 8 -4.18 7.68 -6.88
CA THR A 8 -3.94 8.88 -6.10
C THR A 8 -2.49 9.28 -6.34
N LYS A 9 -2.27 10.50 -6.83
CA LYS A 9 -0.93 11.00 -7.16
C LYS A 9 -0.22 11.50 -5.93
N ASP A 10 1.11 11.40 -5.93
CA ASP A 10 1.98 11.90 -4.88
C ASP A 10 1.53 11.48 -3.48
N PRO A 11 1.35 10.18 -3.22
CA PRO A 11 0.91 9.74 -1.91
C PRO A 11 1.97 10.09 -0.86
N ALA A 12 1.50 10.32 0.38
CA ALA A 12 2.42 10.48 1.50
C ALA A 12 3.28 9.23 1.63
N CYS A 13 4.55 9.40 1.93
CA CYS A 13 5.45 8.29 2.17
C CYS A 13 6.26 8.52 3.45
N CYS A 14 6.85 7.45 3.95
CA CYS A 14 7.76 7.48 5.07
C CYS A 14 9.10 6.88 4.64
N VAL A 15 10.07 6.91 5.53
CA VAL A 15 11.40 6.32 5.30
C VAL A 15 11.67 5.22 6.31
N PRO A 16 12.61 4.29 6.02
CA PRO A 16 12.86 3.14 6.87
C PRO A 16 13.22 3.47 8.33
N THR A 17 13.83 4.63 8.57
CA THR A 17 14.25 5.05 9.91
C THR A 17 13.18 5.83 10.67
N ASP A 18 12.03 6.11 10.07
CA ASP A 18 10.91 6.71 10.80
C ASP A 18 10.40 5.75 11.88
N SER A 19 9.93 6.31 13.00
CA SER A 19 9.28 5.49 14.01
C SER A 19 7.89 5.05 13.54
N VAL A 20 7.47 3.87 13.98
CA VAL A 20 6.12 3.41 13.64
C VAL A 20 5.04 4.26 14.32
N ALA A 21 5.38 4.92 15.44
CA ALA A 21 4.46 5.88 16.08
C ALA A 21 4.16 7.06 15.15
N ARG A 22 5.18 7.58 14.47
CA ARG A 22 5.02 8.67 13.50
C ARG A 22 4.14 8.24 12.34
N VAL A 23 4.38 7.04 11.81
CA VAL A 23 3.60 6.48 10.70
C VAL A 23 2.14 6.32 11.11
N ALA A 24 1.87 5.82 12.32
CA ALA A 24 0.51 5.68 12.81
C ALA A 24 -0.21 7.03 12.88
N LYS A 25 0.48 8.10 13.27
CA LYS A 25 -0.08 9.45 13.28
C LYS A 25 -0.42 9.96 11.87
N VAL A 26 0.43 9.67 10.91
CA VAL A 26 0.16 10.01 9.50
C VAL A 26 -1.06 9.26 9.00
N MET A 27 -1.17 7.97 9.29
CA MET A 27 -2.34 7.17 8.93
C MET A 27 -3.62 7.77 9.51
N LYS A 28 -3.58 8.18 10.77
CA LYS A 28 -4.72 8.80 11.43
C LYS A 28 -5.09 10.14 10.80
N THR A 29 -4.11 11.00 10.58
CA THR A 29 -4.32 12.35 10.04
C THR A 29 -4.86 12.31 8.62
N GLN A 30 -4.35 11.40 7.80
CA GLN A 30 -4.74 11.28 6.39
C GLN A 30 -5.84 10.26 6.15
N ASP A 31 -6.28 9.57 7.18
CA ASP A 31 -7.32 8.53 7.11
C ASP A 31 -6.97 7.46 6.06
N VAL A 32 -5.78 6.92 6.17
CA VAL A 32 -5.28 5.86 5.28
C VAL A 32 -4.75 4.69 6.09
N GLY A 33 -4.86 3.48 5.53
CA GLY A 33 -4.41 2.25 6.18
C GLY A 33 -3.07 1.73 5.70
N SER A 34 -2.42 2.44 4.77
CA SER A 34 -1.10 2.05 4.30
C SER A 34 -0.29 3.27 3.88
N ILE A 35 1.02 3.18 4.08
CA ILE A 35 1.97 4.23 3.70
C ILE A 35 3.11 3.58 2.94
N PRO A 36 3.38 4.01 1.70
CA PRO A 36 4.58 3.58 0.98
C PRO A 36 5.85 4.01 1.71
N VAL A 37 6.88 3.20 1.62
CA VAL A 37 8.18 3.48 2.23
C VAL A 37 9.17 3.77 1.11
N CYS A 38 9.75 4.96 1.13
CA CYS A 38 10.77 5.39 0.18
C CYS A 38 12.14 5.32 0.83
N GLU A 39 13.18 5.23 0.00
CA GLU A 39 14.55 4.97 0.43
C GLU A 39 15.07 6.00 1.45
N ARG A 40 14.79 7.28 1.18
CA ARG A 40 15.20 8.40 2.05
C ARG A 40 14.35 9.64 1.76
N GLN A 41 14.49 10.66 2.60
CA GLN A 41 13.64 11.87 2.55
C GLN A 41 13.57 12.54 1.17
N ASN A 42 14.68 12.60 0.46
CA ASN A 42 14.75 13.29 -0.83
C ASN A 42 14.62 12.35 -2.02
N SER A 43 14.20 11.13 -1.79
CA SER A 43 14.05 10.10 -2.82
C SER A 43 12.63 9.55 -2.81
N ARG A 44 12.09 9.34 -4.01
CA ARG A 44 10.81 8.65 -4.18
C ARG A 44 11.01 7.19 -4.55
N LYS A 45 12.23 6.67 -4.44
CA LYS A 45 12.48 5.25 -4.74
C LYS A 45 11.80 4.38 -3.71
N LEU A 46 10.85 3.59 -4.18
CA LEU A 46 10.05 2.72 -3.32
C LEU A 46 10.90 1.53 -2.83
N VAL A 47 10.89 1.30 -1.52
CA VAL A 47 11.59 0.16 -0.90
C VAL A 47 10.66 -0.73 -0.10
N GLY A 48 9.44 -0.30 0.17
CA GLY A 48 8.50 -1.10 0.95
C GLY A 48 7.14 -0.45 1.08
N ILE A 49 6.28 -1.11 1.84
CA ILE A 49 4.98 -0.57 2.25
C ILE A 49 4.72 -1.00 3.69
N ILE A 50 4.09 -0.13 4.47
CA ILE A 50 3.69 -0.44 5.83
C ILE A 50 2.19 -0.21 5.98
N THR A 51 1.50 -1.14 6.65
CA THR A 51 0.05 -1.10 6.80
C THR A 51 -0.33 -1.02 8.28
N ASP A 52 -1.58 -0.63 8.53
CA ASP A 52 -2.17 -0.66 9.87
C ASP A 52 -2.15 -2.08 10.44
N ARG A 53 -2.33 -3.10 9.62
CA ARG A 53 -2.21 -4.50 10.03
C ARG A 53 -0.79 -4.83 10.48
N ASP A 54 0.23 -4.33 9.78
CA ASP A 54 1.62 -4.51 10.21
C ASP A 54 1.85 -3.92 11.60
N LEU A 55 1.29 -2.75 11.87
CA LEU A 55 1.41 -2.10 13.18
C LEU A 55 0.73 -2.93 14.27
N ALA A 56 -0.47 -3.44 14.00
CA ALA A 56 -1.20 -4.24 14.96
C ALA A 56 -0.47 -5.55 15.28
N LEU A 57 -0.03 -6.28 14.25
CA LEU A 57 0.53 -7.62 14.41
C LEU A 57 2.00 -7.63 14.82
N HIS A 58 2.78 -6.67 14.34
CA HIS A 58 4.23 -6.67 14.52
C HIS A 58 4.75 -5.63 15.52
N VAL A 59 3.88 -4.76 16.01
CA VAL A 59 4.22 -3.80 17.04
C VAL A 59 3.38 -4.04 18.29
N VAL A 60 2.07 -3.85 18.19
CA VAL A 60 1.16 -3.95 19.35
C VAL A 60 1.12 -5.36 19.90
N ALA A 61 0.87 -6.36 19.05
CA ALA A 61 0.74 -7.76 19.49
C ALA A 61 2.06 -8.32 20.06
N GLU A 62 3.20 -7.81 19.62
CA GLU A 62 4.50 -8.23 20.10
C GLU A 62 5.02 -7.41 21.29
N GLY A 63 4.21 -6.44 21.77
CA GLY A 63 4.58 -5.62 22.90
C GLY A 63 5.74 -4.66 22.65
N ARG A 64 5.99 -4.31 21.39
CA ARG A 64 7.05 -3.37 21.04
C ARG A 64 6.64 -1.93 21.36
N ASP A 65 7.62 -1.12 21.72
CA ASP A 65 7.39 0.32 21.91
C ASP A 65 7.37 1.00 20.53
N ALA A 66 6.24 1.63 20.20
CA ALA A 66 6.04 2.28 18.93
C ALA A 66 7.01 3.46 18.70
N ASN A 67 7.45 4.12 19.74
CA ASN A 67 8.37 5.26 19.62
C ASN A 67 9.81 4.84 19.30
N SER A 68 10.18 3.62 19.62
CA SER A 68 11.53 3.09 19.39
C SER A 68 11.61 1.99 18.34
N THR A 69 10.49 1.61 17.74
CA THR A 69 10.46 0.64 16.63
C THR A 69 10.45 1.39 15.31
N ASN A 70 11.35 1.02 14.42
CA ASN A 70 11.47 1.67 13.12
C ASN A 70 10.64 0.95 12.05
N VAL A 71 10.22 1.72 11.05
CA VAL A 71 9.45 1.21 9.91
C VAL A 71 10.13 0.01 9.25
N GLN A 72 11.45 0.08 9.07
CA GLN A 72 12.21 -1.00 8.41
C GLN A 72 12.11 -2.35 9.14
N ASP A 73 11.78 -2.34 10.42
CA ASP A 73 11.69 -3.58 11.21
C ASP A 73 10.36 -4.30 11.01
N VAL A 74 9.34 -3.62 10.49
CA VAL A 74 8.00 -4.18 10.37
C VAL A 74 7.36 -4.04 8.99
N MET A 75 7.96 -3.28 8.07
CA MET A 75 7.42 -3.08 6.73
C MET A 75 7.49 -4.34 5.87
N THR A 76 6.65 -4.41 4.86
CA THR A 76 6.78 -5.40 3.78
C THR A 76 7.77 -4.84 2.76
N ARG A 77 8.84 -5.59 2.48
CA ARG A 77 9.86 -5.21 1.50
C ARG A 77 9.43 -5.67 0.11
N GLU A 78 9.85 -4.92 -0.90
CA GLU A 78 9.58 -5.24 -2.30
C GLU A 78 8.10 -5.57 -2.54
N PRO A 79 7.19 -4.62 -2.26
CA PRO A 79 5.77 -4.85 -2.48
C PRO A 79 5.48 -5.02 -3.97
N PHE A 80 4.37 -5.71 -4.28
CA PHE A 80 3.90 -5.75 -5.66
C PHE A 80 3.59 -4.33 -6.12
N THR A 81 4.05 -3.98 -7.33
CA THR A 81 3.85 -2.65 -7.92
C THR A 81 3.30 -2.76 -9.33
N CYS A 82 2.69 -1.68 -9.80
CA CYS A 82 2.31 -1.51 -11.19
C CYS A 82 2.91 -0.21 -11.72
N HIS A 83 2.90 -0.06 -13.04
CA HIS A 83 3.29 1.18 -13.71
C HIS A 83 2.04 1.99 -14.10
N PRO A 84 2.17 3.31 -14.29
CA PRO A 84 1.01 4.13 -14.67
C PRO A 84 0.35 3.73 -15.99
N ASP A 85 1.13 3.19 -16.92
CA ASP A 85 0.66 2.79 -18.25
C ASP A 85 0.17 1.35 -18.31
N GLU A 86 0.18 0.63 -17.18
CA GLU A 86 -0.42 -0.70 -17.14
C GLU A 86 -1.94 -0.61 -17.11
N ASP A 87 -2.60 -1.62 -17.67
CA ASP A 87 -4.05 -1.73 -17.67
C ASP A 87 -4.57 -1.91 -16.24
N LEU A 88 -5.62 -1.19 -15.90
CA LEU A 88 -6.27 -1.28 -14.59
C LEU A 88 -6.70 -2.72 -14.26
N GLN A 89 -7.10 -3.49 -15.28
CA GLN A 89 -7.47 -4.88 -15.08
C GLN A 89 -6.31 -5.71 -14.51
N SER A 90 -5.09 -5.41 -14.92
CA SER A 90 -3.90 -6.09 -14.37
C SER A 90 -3.74 -5.82 -12.88
N ALA A 91 -3.99 -4.59 -12.43
CA ALA A 91 -3.94 -4.24 -11.01
C ALA A 91 -5.04 -4.97 -10.21
N LEU A 92 -6.25 -5.04 -10.77
CA LEU A 92 -7.35 -5.77 -10.15
C LEU A 92 -7.02 -7.26 -10.00
N ASN A 93 -6.48 -7.86 -11.04
CA ASN A 93 -6.06 -9.26 -11.01
C ASN A 93 -4.98 -9.51 -9.96
N ALA A 94 -4.03 -8.58 -9.85
CA ALA A 94 -2.98 -8.68 -8.84
C ALA A 94 -3.52 -8.55 -7.42
N MET A 95 -4.49 -7.68 -7.19
CA MET A 95 -5.15 -7.56 -5.88
C MET A 95 -5.82 -8.87 -5.47
N GLN A 96 -6.48 -9.54 -6.41
CA GLN A 96 -7.09 -10.84 -6.17
C GLN A 96 -6.04 -11.92 -5.89
N LEU A 97 -5.01 -11.97 -6.74
CA LEU A 97 -3.98 -13.00 -6.65
C LEU A 97 -3.16 -12.90 -5.38
N TYR A 98 -2.74 -11.71 -5.02
CA TYR A 98 -1.89 -11.47 -3.85
C TYR A 98 -2.68 -11.09 -2.61
N GLN A 99 -4.00 -10.95 -2.71
CA GLN A 99 -4.90 -10.56 -1.62
C GLN A 99 -4.45 -9.28 -0.91
N VAL A 100 -4.11 -8.27 -1.70
CA VAL A 100 -3.73 -6.95 -1.22
C VAL A 100 -4.80 -5.93 -1.60
N ARG A 101 -4.93 -4.89 -0.79
CA ARG A 101 -5.95 -3.85 -0.97
C ARG A 101 -5.40 -2.59 -1.59
N ARG A 102 -4.08 -2.49 -1.72
CA ARG A 102 -3.40 -1.31 -2.27
C ARG A 102 -2.18 -1.76 -3.06
N ILE A 103 -1.93 -1.05 -4.14
CA ILE A 103 -0.77 -1.30 -4.98
C ILE A 103 -0.07 0.04 -5.22
N PRO A 104 1.21 0.18 -4.81
CA PRO A 104 1.99 1.35 -5.19
C PRO A 104 2.24 1.37 -6.70
N ILE A 105 2.20 2.56 -7.26
CA ILE A 105 2.47 2.77 -8.68
C ILE A 105 3.84 3.46 -8.80
N VAL A 106 4.71 2.86 -9.57
CA VAL A 106 6.07 3.35 -9.77
C VAL A 106 6.33 3.60 -11.25
N ASP A 107 7.21 4.54 -11.54
CA ASP A 107 7.68 4.76 -12.91
C ASP A 107 8.76 3.73 -13.27
N ARG A 108 9.31 3.85 -14.48
CA ARG A 108 10.30 2.87 -14.98
C ARG A 108 11.62 2.89 -14.21
N SER A 109 11.90 3.94 -13.46
CA SER A 109 13.08 4.01 -12.61
C SER A 109 12.81 3.59 -11.16
N GLY A 110 11.60 3.12 -10.87
CA GLY A 110 11.23 2.66 -9.53
C GLY A 110 10.81 3.78 -8.58
N GLN A 111 10.57 4.98 -9.11
CA GLN A 111 10.12 6.12 -8.31
C GLN A 111 8.62 6.03 -8.06
N LEU A 112 8.21 6.22 -6.82
CA LEU A 112 6.80 6.24 -6.45
C LEU A 112 6.09 7.44 -7.08
N VAL A 113 5.04 7.18 -7.85
CA VAL A 113 4.24 8.23 -8.50
C VAL A 113 2.79 8.22 -8.07
N GLY A 114 2.31 7.14 -7.47
CA GLY A 114 0.93 7.04 -7.04
C GLY A 114 0.66 5.80 -6.23
N ILE A 115 -0.61 5.65 -5.84
CA ILE A 115 -1.09 4.45 -5.18
C ILE A 115 -2.53 4.19 -5.63
N ILE A 116 -2.88 2.93 -5.85
CA ILE A 116 -4.24 2.51 -6.15
C ILE A 116 -4.77 1.73 -4.96
N ALA A 117 -5.95 2.12 -4.47
CA ALA A 117 -6.68 1.38 -3.44
C ALA A 117 -7.98 0.86 -4.03
N GLN A 118 -8.53 -0.22 -3.46
CA GLN A 118 -9.84 -0.72 -3.92
C GLN A 118 -10.93 0.35 -3.83
N ALA A 119 -10.86 1.26 -2.87
CA ALA A 119 -11.82 2.37 -2.76
C ALA A 119 -11.76 3.33 -3.95
N ASP A 120 -10.56 3.56 -4.52
CA ASP A 120 -10.40 4.40 -5.70
C ASP A 120 -11.13 3.82 -6.91
N MET A 121 -11.08 2.50 -7.04
CA MET A 121 -11.74 1.81 -8.14
C MET A 121 -13.26 1.89 -8.01
N ALA A 122 -13.78 1.76 -6.80
CA ALA A 122 -15.21 1.86 -6.53
C ALA A 122 -15.74 3.25 -6.85
N THR A 123 -15.02 4.31 -6.47
CA THR A 123 -15.45 5.70 -6.72
C THR A 123 -15.36 6.10 -8.18
N ARG A 124 -14.39 5.57 -8.92
CA ARG A 124 -14.22 5.86 -10.35
C ARG A 124 -15.20 5.08 -11.23
N GLY A 125 -15.82 4.03 -10.69
CA GLY A 125 -16.89 3.30 -11.35
C GLY A 125 -16.54 2.54 -12.63
N ALA A 126 -15.26 2.46 -12.98
CA ALA A 126 -14.82 1.94 -14.26
C ALA A 126 -15.05 0.43 -14.43
N GLU A 127 -14.92 -0.34 -13.35
CA GLU A 127 -15.02 -1.79 -13.37
C GLU A 127 -15.80 -2.28 -12.14
N ARG A 128 -17.03 -1.77 -12.00
CA ARG A 128 -17.83 -2.00 -10.78
C ARG A 128 -18.02 -3.47 -10.42
N GLU A 129 -18.39 -4.29 -11.40
CA GLU A 129 -18.57 -5.72 -11.16
C GLU A 129 -17.26 -6.38 -10.76
N LYS A 130 -16.21 -6.08 -11.49
CA LYS A 130 -14.87 -6.61 -11.20
C LYS A 130 -14.35 -6.10 -9.87
N THR A 131 -14.62 -4.84 -9.52
CA THR A 131 -14.25 -4.27 -8.23
C THR A 131 -14.96 -4.99 -7.09
N ALA A 132 -16.27 -5.24 -7.22
CA ALA A 132 -17.04 -5.98 -6.23
C ALA A 132 -16.50 -7.39 -6.04
N GLU A 133 -16.19 -8.10 -7.13
CA GLU A 133 -15.60 -9.43 -7.11
C GLU A 133 -14.22 -9.40 -6.42
N THR A 134 -13.42 -8.41 -6.72
CA THR A 134 -12.08 -8.24 -6.12
C THR A 134 -12.17 -8.01 -4.62
N ILE A 135 -13.09 -7.17 -4.17
CA ILE A 135 -13.31 -6.89 -2.74
C ILE A 135 -13.74 -8.15 -2.02
N GLU A 136 -14.64 -8.92 -2.60
CA GLU A 136 -15.10 -10.19 -2.04
C GLU A 136 -13.92 -11.17 -1.87
N GLU A 137 -13.10 -11.33 -2.90
CA GLU A 137 -11.96 -12.23 -2.87
C GLU A 137 -10.91 -11.79 -1.83
N ILE A 138 -10.61 -10.50 -1.74
CA ILE A 138 -9.66 -9.95 -0.77
C ILE A 138 -10.17 -10.15 0.66
N SER A 139 -11.48 -10.09 0.86
CA SER A 139 -12.08 -10.22 2.18
C SER A 139 -12.16 -11.66 2.69
N LYS A 140 -11.94 -12.66 1.82
CA LYS A 140 -11.92 -14.07 2.24
C LYS A 140 -10.73 -14.35 3.15
N PRO A 141 -10.89 -15.20 4.17
CA PRO A 141 -9.76 -15.63 4.98
C PRO A 141 -8.66 -16.28 4.14
N SER A 142 -7.40 -15.96 4.44
CA SER A 142 -6.28 -16.55 3.73
C SER A 142 -5.07 -16.61 4.65
N THR A 143 -4.40 -17.79 4.67
CA THR A 143 -3.13 -17.97 5.37
C THR A 143 -1.94 -17.45 4.58
N ALA A 144 -2.12 -17.23 3.28
CA ALA A 144 -1.07 -16.74 2.39
C ALA A 144 -1.02 -15.20 2.33
N ARG A 145 -1.94 -14.52 2.99
CA ARG A 145 -2.03 -13.06 2.97
C ARG A 145 -0.84 -12.44 3.69
N ALA A 146 -0.12 -11.56 3.01
CA ALA A 146 0.96 -10.79 3.60
C ALA A 146 0.37 -9.81 4.63
N ALA A 147 1.03 -9.72 5.76
CA ALA A 147 0.64 -8.82 6.82
C ALA A 147 0.92 -7.37 6.41
#